data_e73047a531b60658dcf91f786dff08e8
#
_entry.id   e73047a531b60658dcf91f786dff08e8
#
_cell.length_a   1.000
_cell.length_b   1.000
_cell.length_c   1.000
_cell.angle_alpha   90.00
_cell.angle_beta   90.00
_cell.angle_gamma   90.00
#
_symmetry.space_group_name_H-M   'P 1'
#
loop_
_entity.id
_entity.type
_entity.pdbx_description
1 polymer ?
#
loop_
_entity_poly.entity_id
_entity_poly.type
_entity_poly.pdbx_seq_one_letter_code
_entity_poly.pdbx_strand_id
1 'polypeptide(L)'
;MKNMISMLLVLVMALSLAACGTAGTTETTTPAAQSAPETTEAAKPETITIQALNANKEMADIEVPYDPQRIAILDMPALDIVDALGLGDRIVGSAKVTIEYLTQYNPDDSNGAILNLGSVKTADLEQVAICEPDIIFIGGRLSSMYAELEAIAPVVYLAVDYEKGVVESTRYNAQTIASIFGKEAEVDAMFDGFQPRIDALNGVLNGRNILLAMYNNNAMSIMDTQSQLNILAAELGGNNLGETVGEVEKATHGEDASWETIVNLNPEYIFVLDRSTATGAADEGILGAREVIENDLIKELSCYKDGKIVYFIQHANVWYTSTGGVQALDTMLADLEGALLN
;
A
#
# COMPACT_ATOMS: atom_id res chain seq x y z
N MET A 1 -31.44 12.95 47.74
CA MET A 1 -32.54 12.04 48.13
C MET A 1 -32.23 10.72 47.42
N LYS A 2 -31.61 9.76 48.13
CA LYS A 2 -32.26 8.59 48.73
C LYS A 2 -32.95 7.73 47.64
N ASN A 3 -32.67 6.50 47.37
CA ASN A 3 -32.31 5.29 48.15
C ASN A 3 -31.75 4.25 47.15
N MET A 4 -30.72 3.47 47.34
CA MET A 4 -30.44 2.34 48.24
C MET A 4 -31.43 1.17 48.13
N ILE A 5 -30.83 -0.03 48.21
CA ILE A 5 -31.39 -1.36 48.56
C ILE A 5 -31.37 -2.33 47.36
N SER A 6 -30.88 -3.54 47.40
CA SER A 6 -30.16 -4.45 48.33
C SER A 6 -30.09 -5.82 47.64
N MET A 7 -28.95 -6.41 47.59
CA MET A 7 -28.51 -7.72 48.05
C MET A 7 -29.57 -8.86 48.14
N LEU A 8 -29.35 -9.99 47.45
CA LEU A 8 -29.58 -11.30 48.08
C LEU A 8 -28.69 -12.41 47.45
N LEU A 9 -27.90 -12.97 48.33
CA LEU A 9 -27.04 -14.15 48.20
C LEU A 9 -27.90 -15.39 48.59
N VAL A 10 -27.88 -16.47 47.79
CA VAL A 10 -28.32 -17.78 48.28
C VAL A 10 -27.31 -18.86 47.89
N LEU A 11 -26.62 -19.33 48.90
CA LEU A 11 -25.75 -20.48 48.96
C LEU A 11 -26.61 -21.71 49.36
N VAL A 12 -26.59 -22.80 48.60
CA VAL A 12 -27.10 -24.09 49.05
C VAL A 12 -26.03 -25.17 48.88
N MET A 13 -25.44 -25.56 50.00
CA MET A 13 -24.73 -26.82 50.19
C MET A 13 -25.75 -27.92 50.52
N ALA A 14 -25.61 -29.11 49.95
CA ALA A 14 -26.14 -30.35 50.48
C ALA A 14 -25.13 -31.49 50.31
N LEU A 15 -24.58 -31.91 51.46
CA LEU A 15 -23.93 -33.20 51.64
C LEU A 15 -25.02 -34.29 51.76
N SER A 16 -24.76 -35.47 51.22
CA SER A 16 -25.35 -36.70 51.80
C SER A 16 -24.51 -37.94 51.52
N LEU A 17 -24.37 -38.67 52.61
CA LEU A 17 -23.54 -39.79 52.95
C LEU A 17 -23.76 -41.07 52.15
N ALA A 18 -22.72 -41.87 52.24
CA ALA A 18 -22.64 -43.29 51.84
C ALA A 18 -23.57 -44.23 52.55
N ALA A 19 -24.00 -45.29 51.85
CA ALA A 19 -24.41 -46.59 52.51
C ALA A 19 -24.00 -47.74 51.55
N CYS A 20 -23.25 -48.69 52.12
CA CYS A 20 -22.89 -49.99 51.54
C CYS A 20 -24.09 -50.93 51.44
N GLY A 21 -24.13 -51.76 50.40
CA GLY A 21 -25.00 -52.94 50.29
C GLY A 21 -24.55 -53.82 49.10
N THR A 22 -24.23 -55.07 49.42
CA THR A 22 -23.59 -56.12 48.61
C THR A 22 -24.49 -56.79 47.60
N ALA A 23 -23.83 -57.24 46.50
CA ALA A 23 -24.04 -58.47 45.68
C ALA A 23 -25.15 -58.49 44.61
N GLY A 24 -24.75 -58.73 43.39
CA GLY A 24 -25.59 -59.20 42.29
C GLY A 24 -24.93 -58.93 40.91
N THR A 25 -24.21 -59.91 40.39
CA THR A 25 -23.63 -59.97 39.08
C THR A 25 -24.67 -59.87 37.97
N THR A 26 -24.53 -58.90 37.07
CA THR A 26 -24.99 -59.04 35.68
C THR A 26 -24.15 -58.09 34.83
N GLU A 27 -23.38 -58.64 33.93
CA GLU A 27 -22.60 -57.90 32.89
C GLU A 27 -23.54 -57.16 31.93
N THR A 28 -23.47 -55.88 31.92
CA THR A 28 -24.02 -55.07 30.80
C THR A 28 -22.92 -54.21 30.25
N THR A 29 -22.45 -54.55 29.06
CA THR A 29 -21.50 -53.79 28.28
C THR A 29 -22.09 -52.43 27.94
N THR A 30 -21.55 -51.36 28.54
CA THR A 30 -21.79 -49.98 28.15
C THR A 30 -20.82 -49.63 27.00
N PRO A 31 -21.30 -49.04 25.89
CA PRO A 31 -20.40 -48.59 24.85
C PRO A 31 -19.54 -47.45 25.39
N ALA A 32 -18.22 -47.56 25.18
CA ALA A 32 -17.27 -46.48 25.42
C ALA A 32 -17.65 -45.25 24.60
N ALA A 33 -17.84 -44.10 25.27
CA ALA A 33 -17.95 -42.83 24.63
C ALA A 33 -16.62 -42.58 23.89
N GLN A 34 -16.63 -42.58 22.56
CA GLN A 34 -15.56 -42.08 21.74
C GLN A 34 -15.43 -40.58 22.03
N SER A 35 -14.35 -40.21 22.70
CA SER A 35 -13.89 -38.81 22.74
C SER A 35 -13.60 -38.40 21.29
N ALA A 36 -14.27 -37.33 20.85
CA ALA A 36 -13.96 -36.68 19.60
C ALA A 36 -12.45 -36.29 19.57
N PRO A 37 -11.75 -36.41 18.43
CA PRO A 37 -10.37 -35.97 18.36
C PRO A 37 -10.32 -34.46 18.65
N GLU A 38 -9.60 -34.07 19.70
CA GLU A 38 -9.16 -32.69 19.88
C GLU A 38 -8.38 -32.32 18.62
N THR A 39 -8.89 -31.39 17.85
CA THR A 39 -8.16 -30.74 16.74
C THR A 39 -7.05 -29.96 17.42
N THR A 40 -5.84 -30.51 17.45
CA THR A 40 -4.65 -29.79 17.87
C THR A 40 -4.42 -28.73 16.81
N GLU A 41 -4.71 -27.49 17.12
CA GLU A 41 -4.33 -26.34 16.31
C GLU A 41 -2.80 -26.42 16.16
N ALA A 42 -2.31 -26.50 14.92
CA ALA A 42 -0.88 -26.57 14.67
C ALA A 42 -0.23 -25.31 15.24
N ALA A 43 0.82 -25.46 16.04
CA ALA A 43 1.56 -24.32 16.58
C ALA A 43 2.02 -23.44 15.41
N LYS A 44 1.75 -22.13 15.52
CA LYS A 44 2.22 -21.16 14.51
C LYS A 44 3.76 -21.20 14.44
N PRO A 45 4.36 -21.09 13.25
CA PRO A 45 5.81 -21.05 13.13
C PRO A 45 6.39 -19.80 13.80
N GLU A 46 7.64 -19.86 14.29
CA GLU A 46 8.32 -18.69 14.84
C GLU A 46 8.78 -17.74 13.71
N THR A 47 9.18 -18.29 12.56
CA THR A 47 9.63 -17.56 11.37
C THR A 47 8.97 -18.11 10.11
N ILE A 48 8.96 -17.29 9.07
CA ILE A 48 8.54 -17.68 7.72
C ILE A 48 9.56 -17.16 6.69
N THR A 49 9.66 -17.83 5.55
CA THR A 49 10.45 -17.38 4.41
C THR A 49 9.54 -16.69 3.41
N ILE A 50 9.88 -15.48 3.01
CA ILE A 50 9.21 -14.69 1.97
C ILE A 50 10.14 -14.42 0.80
N GLN A 51 9.57 -14.07 -0.36
CA GLN A 51 10.33 -13.57 -1.51
C GLN A 51 10.30 -12.03 -1.49
N ALA A 52 11.47 -11.41 -1.28
CA ALA A 52 11.61 -9.95 -1.26
C ALA A 52 12.97 -9.55 -1.88
N LEU A 53 13.16 -8.26 -2.11
CA LEU A 53 14.42 -7.74 -2.62
C LEU A 53 15.49 -7.73 -1.53
N ASN A 54 16.70 -8.15 -1.89
CA ASN A 54 17.88 -8.05 -1.03
C ASN A 54 18.63 -6.71 -1.22
N ALA A 55 19.77 -6.55 -0.57
CA ALA A 55 20.64 -5.36 -0.69
C ALA A 55 21.10 -5.07 -2.14
N ASN A 56 21.17 -6.08 -2.99
CA ASN A 56 21.54 -5.96 -4.40
C ASN A 56 20.35 -5.66 -5.32
N LYS A 57 19.13 -5.51 -4.76
CA LYS A 57 17.87 -5.36 -5.49
C LYS A 57 17.49 -6.59 -6.31
N GLU A 58 17.89 -7.76 -5.87
CA GLU A 58 17.57 -9.05 -6.47
C GLU A 58 16.55 -9.77 -5.59
N MET A 59 15.58 -10.47 -6.20
CA MET A 59 14.64 -11.32 -5.48
C MET A 59 15.37 -12.44 -4.77
N ALA A 60 15.11 -12.61 -3.49
CA ALA A 60 15.76 -13.60 -2.64
C ALA A 60 14.79 -14.15 -1.57
N ASP A 61 15.14 -15.31 -1.04
CA ASP A 61 14.51 -15.88 0.15
C ASP A 61 14.96 -15.10 1.37
N ILE A 62 14.03 -14.43 2.05
CA ILE A 62 14.26 -13.66 3.27
C ILE A 62 13.49 -14.32 4.41
N GLU A 63 14.19 -14.69 5.47
CA GLU A 63 13.58 -15.22 6.69
C GLU A 63 13.16 -14.06 7.59
N VAL A 64 11.88 -14.03 8.00
CA VAL A 64 11.30 -13.00 8.86
C VAL A 64 10.49 -13.63 9.99
N PRO A 65 10.31 -12.96 11.13
CA PRO A 65 9.41 -13.45 12.17
C PRO A 65 7.98 -13.58 11.66
N TYR A 66 7.27 -14.63 12.09
CA TYR A 66 5.85 -14.78 11.83
C TYR A 66 5.05 -14.01 12.88
N ASP A 67 4.05 -13.24 12.43
CA ASP A 67 3.15 -12.44 13.28
C ASP A 67 3.89 -11.42 14.19
N PRO A 68 4.85 -10.61 13.63
CA PRO A 68 5.63 -9.66 14.41
C PRO A 68 4.72 -8.62 15.08
N GLN A 69 5.09 -8.19 16.30
CA GLN A 69 4.29 -7.28 17.11
C GLN A 69 4.80 -5.83 17.07
N ARG A 70 6.04 -5.61 16.63
CA ARG A 70 6.69 -4.30 16.60
C ARG A 70 7.20 -4.01 15.19
N ILE A 71 6.49 -3.14 14.50
CA ILE A 71 6.73 -2.86 13.06
C ILE A 71 7.34 -1.46 12.92
N ALA A 72 8.52 -1.38 12.29
CA ALA A 72 9.10 -0.13 11.81
C ALA A 72 8.85 0.02 10.31
N ILE A 73 8.31 1.17 9.87
CA ILE A 73 7.93 1.37 8.47
C ILE A 73 8.56 2.66 7.91
N LEU A 74 9.34 2.50 6.84
CA LEU A 74 10.03 3.57 6.11
C LEU A 74 9.61 3.59 4.63
N ASP A 75 8.45 2.98 4.32
CA ASP A 75 7.87 2.90 2.99
C ASP A 75 6.36 3.15 3.03
N MET A 76 5.85 4.03 2.18
CA MET A 76 4.43 4.40 2.20
C MET A 76 3.51 3.30 1.66
N PRO A 77 3.83 2.58 0.57
CA PRO A 77 3.08 1.40 0.15
C PRO A 77 2.98 0.32 1.21
N ALA A 78 4.07 0.02 1.93
CA ALA A 78 4.03 -0.95 3.02
C ALA A 78 3.17 -0.47 4.19
N LEU A 79 3.22 0.83 4.53
CA LEU A 79 2.37 1.44 5.55
C LEU A 79 0.88 1.32 5.19
N ASP A 80 0.54 1.61 3.94
CA ASP A 80 -0.79 1.48 3.38
C ASP A 80 -1.33 0.04 3.50
N ILE A 81 -0.51 -0.96 3.13
CA ILE A 81 -0.88 -2.37 3.20
C ILE A 81 -1.06 -2.83 4.66
N VAL A 82 -0.15 -2.45 5.56
CA VAL A 82 -0.23 -2.80 6.99
C VAL A 82 -1.49 -2.20 7.62
N ASP A 83 -1.85 -0.96 7.28
CA ASP A 83 -3.09 -0.32 7.71
C ASP A 83 -4.32 -1.04 7.15
N ALA A 84 -4.35 -1.31 5.84
CA ALA A 84 -5.44 -2.03 5.18
C ALA A 84 -5.70 -3.42 5.78
N LEU A 85 -4.66 -4.09 6.28
CA LEU A 85 -4.75 -5.37 6.98
C LEU A 85 -5.17 -5.24 8.47
N GLY A 86 -5.40 -4.01 8.97
CA GLY A 86 -5.81 -3.75 10.34
C GLY A 86 -4.71 -4.01 11.37
N LEU A 87 -3.44 -3.82 10.99
CA LEU A 87 -2.26 -4.07 11.83
C LEU A 87 -1.62 -2.78 12.37
N GLY A 88 -2.30 -1.65 12.23
CA GLY A 88 -1.77 -0.33 12.59
C GLY A 88 -1.32 -0.20 14.04
N ASP A 89 -1.97 -0.89 14.98
CA ASP A 89 -1.62 -0.87 16.42
C ASP A 89 -0.22 -1.45 16.70
N ARG A 90 0.39 -2.17 15.73
CA ARG A 90 1.72 -2.74 15.85
C ARG A 90 2.84 -1.81 15.38
N ILE A 91 2.48 -0.67 14.78
CA ILE A 91 3.47 0.29 14.24
C ILE A 91 4.09 1.05 15.40
N VAL A 92 5.40 0.86 15.62
CA VAL A 92 6.17 1.50 16.69
C VAL A 92 7.02 2.66 16.19
N GLY A 93 7.25 2.73 14.89
CA GLY A 93 7.98 3.82 14.25
C GLY A 93 7.64 3.93 12.77
N SER A 94 7.61 5.16 12.26
CA SER A 94 7.30 5.47 10.86
C SER A 94 8.18 6.61 10.34
N ALA A 95 8.39 6.63 9.02
CA ALA A 95 8.83 7.84 8.34
C ALA A 95 7.71 8.91 8.40
N LYS A 96 8.07 10.18 8.12
CA LYS A 96 7.06 11.24 8.02
C LYS A 96 5.98 10.90 6.98
N VAL A 97 4.72 10.93 7.41
CA VAL A 97 3.54 10.61 6.60
C VAL A 97 2.91 11.88 6.06
N THR A 98 2.63 11.91 4.76
CA THR A 98 1.95 13.04 4.09
C THR A 98 0.62 12.63 3.44
N ILE A 99 0.24 11.36 3.55
CA ILE A 99 -0.96 10.78 2.95
C ILE A 99 -2.11 10.94 3.95
N GLU A 100 -3.20 11.56 3.53
CA GLU A 100 -4.28 12.00 4.41
C GLU A 100 -4.88 10.84 5.24
N TYR A 101 -5.18 9.71 4.62
CA TYR A 101 -5.78 8.55 5.30
C TYR A 101 -4.79 7.74 6.17
N LEU A 102 -3.49 8.10 6.18
CA LEU A 102 -2.44 7.48 7.00
C LEU A 102 -1.86 8.42 8.07
N THR A 103 -2.41 9.64 8.22
CA THR A 103 -1.85 10.66 9.13
C THR A 103 -1.84 10.24 10.60
N GLN A 104 -2.68 9.27 11.00
CA GLN A 104 -2.65 8.69 12.35
C GLN A 104 -1.31 8.01 12.67
N TYR A 105 -0.52 7.64 11.66
CA TYR A 105 0.82 7.05 11.80
C TYR A 105 1.95 8.09 11.65
N ASN A 106 1.59 9.37 11.48
CA ASN A 106 2.61 10.41 11.41
C ASN A 106 3.26 10.61 12.79
N PRO A 107 4.58 10.47 12.92
CA PRO A 107 5.27 10.63 14.19
C PRO A 107 4.99 11.97 14.86
N ASP A 108 4.88 13.06 14.06
CA ASP A 108 4.65 14.42 14.56
C ASP A 108 3.29 14.55 15.28
N ASP A 109 2.29 13.72 14.91
CA ASP A 109 0.92 13.77 15.42
C ASP A 109 0.62 12.67 16.47
N SER A 110 1.53 11.71 16.67
CA SER A 110 1.33 10.53 17.50
C SER A 110 1.50 10.74 19.00
N ASN A 111 1.88 11.95 19.45
CA ASN A 111 2.23 12.24 20.84
C ASN A 111 3.33 11.31 21.42
N GLY A 112 4.24 10.85 20.58
CA GLY A 112 5.34 9.96 20.94
C GLY A 112 4.98 8.46 20.98
N ALA A 113 3.77 8.09 20.55
CA ALA A 113 3.39 6.68 20.44
C ALA A 113 4.11 6.00 19.26
N ILE A 114 4.40 6.75 18.19
CA ILE A 114 5.14 6.29 17.01
C ILE A 114 6.41 7.12 16.91
N LEU A 115 7.57 6.46 16.87
CA LEU A 115 8.86 7.13 16.77
C LEU A 115 9.11 7.65 15.35
N ASN A 116 9.75 8.81 15.25
CA ASN A 116 10.16 9.37 13.96
C ASN A 116 11.45 8.67 13.48
N LEU A 117 11.30 7.85 12.45
CA LEU A 117 12.40 7.08 11.86
C LEU A 117 13.13 7.84 10.74
N GLY A 118 12.83 9.13 10.56
CA GLY A 118 13.38 9.94 9.47
C GLY A 118 12.44 10.05 8.28
N SER A 119 12.93 9.75 7.08
CA SER A 119 12.17 9.86 5.84
C SER A 119 12.28 8.60 4.98
N VAL A 120 11.43 8.48 3.97
CA VAL A 120 11.52 7.41 2.96
C VAL A 120 12.83 7.44 2.13
N LYS A 121 13.70 8.43 2.34
CA LYS A 121 15.01 8.56 1.65
C LYS A 121 16.20 8.40 2.57
N THR A 122 16.02 8.64 3.87
CA THR A 122 17.10 8.62 4.86
C THR A 122 16.51 8.18 6.19
N ALA A 123 16.93 7.01 6.69
CA ALA A 123 16.53 6.51 8.00
C ALA A 123 17.42 7.11 9.09
N ASP A 124 16.82 7.39 10.24
CA ASP A 124 17.52 7.64 11.50
C ASP A 124 17.74 6.30 12.21
N LEU A 125 18.94 5.72 12.03
CA LEU A 125 19.28 4.40 12.56
C LEU A 125 19.20 4.34 14.09
N GLU A 126 19.47 5.44 14.79
CA GLU A 126 19.36 5.52 16.25
C GLU A 126 17.90 5.38 16.67
N GLN A 127 16.97 6.09 16.01
CA GLN A 127 15.55 6.01 16.29
C GLN A 127 14.97 4.64 15.89
N VAL A 128 15.44 4.05 14.78
CA VAL A 128 15.07 2.68 14.39
C VAL A 128 15.50 1.68 15.47
N ALA A 129 16.71 1.80 16.01
CA ALA A 129 17.19 0.91 17.08
C ALA A 129 16.43 1.13 18.41
N ILE A 130 16.09 2.39 18.74
CA ILE A 130 15.32 2.73 19.95
C ILE A 130 13.92 2.14 19.93
N CYS A 131 13.27 2.06 18.76
CA CYS A 131 11.93 1.48 18.69
C CYS A 131 11.91 -0.06 18.80
N GLU A 132 13.08 -0.72 18.90
CA GLU A 132 13.22 -2.18 19.06
C GLU A 132 12.23 -2.96 18.17
N PRO A 133 12.33 -2.83 16.83
CA PRO A 133 11.37 -3.46 15.94
C PRO A 133 11.65 -4.96 15.77
N ASP A 134 10.61 -5.75 15.59
CA ASP A 134 10.72 -7.16 15.18
C ASP A 134 10.99 -7.27 13.66
N ILE A 135 10.54 -6.26 12.88
CA ILE A 135 10.61 -6.23 11.42
C ILE A 135 10.67 -4.78 10.92
N ILE A 136 11.38 -4.55 9.82
CA ILE A 136 11.52 -3.24 9.19
C ILE A 136 11.08 -3.32 7.73
N PHE A 137 10.13 -2.46 7.32
CA PHE A 137 9.71 -2.32 5.93
C PHE A 137 10.37 -1.12 5.28
N ILE A 138 11.00 -1.33 4.11
CA ILE A 138 11.63 -0.26 3.33
C ILE A 138 11.22 -0.31 1.86
N GLY A 139 11.33 0.86 1.19
CA GLY A 139 11.17 1.00 -0.25
C GLY A 139 12.52 1.25 -0.97
N GLY A 140 12.44 1.36 -2.29
CA GLY A 140 13.63 1.46 -3.16
C GLY A 140 14.58 2.60 -2.88
N ARG A 141 14.09 3.70 -2.29
CA ARG A 141 14.91 4.88 -1.96
C ARG A 141 15.86 4.66 -0.77
N LEU A 142 15.57 3.65 0.07
CA LEU A 142 16.39 3.25 1.22
C LEU A 142 17.25 2.01 0.95
N SER A 143 17.26 1.49 -0.27
CA SER A 143 18.04 0.29 -0.61
C SER A 143 19.53 0.39 -0.27
N SER A 144 20.12 1.58 -0.31
CA SER A 144 21.52 1.80 0.09
C SER A 144 21.78 1.67 1.59
N MET A 145 20.72 1.71 2.43
CA MET A 145 20.80 1.56 3.89
C MET A 145 20.33 0.17 4.35
N TYR A 146 20.12 -0.75 3.41
CA TYR A 146 19.62 -2.10 3.71
C TYR A 146 20.45 -2.82 4.78
N ALA A 147 21.76 -2.85 4.58
CA ALA A 147 22.67 -3.58 5.48
C ALA A 147 22.73 -3.00 6.91
N GLU A 148 22.67 -1.67 7.03
CA GLU A 148 22.64 -1.00 8.34
C GLU A 148 21.32 -1.26 9.07
N LEU A 149 20.18 -1.28 8.33
CA LEU A 149 18.87 -1.60 8.89
C LEU A 149 18.76 -3.08 9.26
N GLU A 150 19.27 -3.98 8.41
CA GLU A 150 19.30 -5.43 8.67
C GLU A 150 20.11 -5.80 9.92
N ALA A 151 21.12 -4.99 10.27
CA ALA A 151 21.87 -5.15 11.52
C ALA A 151 21.02 -4.86 12.79
N ILE A 152 19.85 -4.21 12.63
CA ILE A 152 18.93 -3.90 13.75
C ILE A 152 17.81 -4.96 13.81
N ALA A 153 17.14 -5.25 12.70
CA ALA A 153 16.06 -6.24 12.61
C ALA A 153 15.90 -6.72 11.16
N PRO A 154 15.23 -7.87 10.91
CA PRO A 154 14.92 -8.34 9.55
C PRO A 154 14.26 -7.27 8.69
N VAL A 155 14.77 -7.11 7.47
CA VAL A 155 14.30 -6.09 6.51
C VAL A 155 13.46 -6.71 5.42
N VAL A 156 12.28 -6.18 5.19
CA VAL A 156 11.42 -6.48 4.06
C VAL A 156 11.48 -5.32 3.07
N TYR A 157 12.15 -5.56 1.95
CA TYR A 157 12.26 -4.59 0.87
C TYR A 157 11.37 -5.01 -0.30
N LEU A 158 10.29 -4.28 -0.51
CA LEU A 158 9.36 -4.46 -1.61
C LEU A 158 9.36 -3.23 -2.52
N ALA A 159 9.08 -3.43 -3.80
CA ALA A 159 8.97 -2.37 -4.79
C ALA A 159 7.91 -2.73 -5.83
N VAL A 160 7.41 -1.71 -6.55
CA VAL A 160 6.57 -1.92 -7.72
C VAL A 160 7.45 -2.35 -8.89
N ASP A 161 7.12 -3.48 -9.48
CA ASP A 161 7.71 -3.98 -10.73
C ASP A 161 6.82 -3.51 -11.90
N TYR A 162 7.19 -2.39 -12.50
CA TYR A 162 6.40 -1.82 -13.58
C TYR A 162 6.36 -2.69 -14.85
N GLU A 163 7.26 -3.67 -15.01
CA GLU A 163 7.19 -4.63 -16.11
C GLU A 163 6.00 -5.59 -15.95
N LYS A 164 5.61 -5.88 -14.71
CA LYS A 164 4.41 -6.66 -14.38
C LYS A 164 3.14 -5.83 -14.29
N GLY A 165 3.28 -4.51 -14.23
CA GLY A 165 2.18 -3.58 -14.00
C GLY A 165 1.98 -3.23 -12.52
N VAL A 166 1.21 -2.16 -12.30
CA VAL A 166 0.98 -1.62 -10.95
C VAL A 166 0.08 -2.54 -10.13
N VAL A 167 -1.00 -3.07 -10.73
CA VAL A 167 -2.00 -3.88 -10.02
C VAL A 167 -1.40 -5.23 -9.60
N GLU A 168 -0.71 -5.94 -10.49
CA GLU A 168 -0.09 -7.21 -10.17
C GLU A 168 1.01 -7.05 -9.12
N SER A 169 1.86 -6.02 -9.25
CA SER A 169 2.90 -5.73 -8.26
C SER A 169 2.32 -5.37 -6.89
N THR A 170 1.24 -4.57 -6.86
CA THR A 170 0.55 -4.23 -5.60
C THR A 170 -0.01 -5.49 -4.95
N ARG A 171 -0.65 -6.37 -5.72
CA ARG A 171 -1.16 -7.65 -5.22
C ARG A 171 -0.05 -8.52 -4.65
N TYR A 172 1.05 -8.67 -5.39
CA TYR A 172 2.20 -9.44 -4.96
C TYR A 172 2.77 -8.91 -3.62
N ASN A 173 3.01 -7.61 -3.53
CA ASN A 173 3.55 -6.97 -2.32
C ASN A 173 2.57 -7.12 -1.14
N ALA A 174 1.27 -6.92 -1.37
CA ALA A 174 0.24 -7.08 -0.35
C ALA A 174 0.14 -8.53 0.15
N GLN A 175 0.18 -9.52 -0.76
CA GLN A 175 0.19 -10.94 -0.41
C GLN A 175 1.46 -11.32 0.37
N THR A 176 2.62 -10.78 -0.02
CA THR A 176 3.89 -11.01 0.69
C THR A 176 3.80 -10.47 2.13
N ILE A 177 3.32 -9.24 2.32
CA ILE A 177 3.11 -8.68 3.67
C ILE A 177 2.07 -9.48 4.43
N ALA A 178 0.93 -9.79 3.81
CA ALA A 178 -0.16 -10.53 4.43
C ALA A 178 0.27 -11.92 4.93
N SER A 179 1.14 -12.62 4.18
CA SER A 179 1.65 -13.94 4.55
C SER A 179 2.45 -13.93 5.86
N ILE A 180 3.12 -12.81 6.18
CA ILE A 180 3.85 -12.62 7.43
C ILE A 180 2.88 -12.66 8.64
N PHE A 181 1.62 -12.29 8.42
CA PHE A 181 0.59 -12.17 9.47
C PHE A 181 -0.57 -13.18 9.33
N GLY A 182 -0.51 -14.08 8.33
CA GLY A 182 -1.58 -15.05 8.05
C GLY A 182 -2.89 -14.40 7.62
N LYS A 183 -2.81 -13.35 6.78
CA LYS A 183 -3.94 -12.51 6.34
C LYS A 183 -4.12 -12.47 4.80
N GLU A 184 -3.67 -13.49 4.11
CA GLU A 184 -3.70 -13.55 2.64
C GLU A 184 -5.12 -13.48 2.07
N ALA A 185 -6.09 -14.05 2.78
CA ALA A 185 -7.49 -14.05 2.34
C ALA A 185 -8.10 -12.64 2.32
N GLU A 186 -7.67 -11.73 3.21
CA GLU A 186 -8.10 -10.33 3.21
C GLU A 186 -7.65 -9.61 1.95
N VAL A 187 -6.41 -9.88 1.50
CA VAL A 187 -5.88 -9.31 0.24
C VAL A 187 -6.66 -9.83 -0.96
N ASP A 188 -6.93 -11.13 -1.04
CA ASP A 188 -7.71 -11.69 -2.15
C ASP A 188 -9.09 -11.02 -2.23
N ALA A 189 -9.77 -10.84 -1.10
CA ALA A 189 -11.08 -10.18 -1.06
C ALA A 189 -11.03 -8.71 -1.54
N MET A 190 -9.95 -7.96 -1.23
CA MET A 190 -9.77 -6.59 -1.70
C MET A 190 -9.61 -6.56 -3.23
N PHE A 191 -8.77 -7.44 -3.78
CA PHE A 191 -8.49 -7.49 -5.22
C PHE A 191 -9.66 -7.99 -6.06
N ASP A 192 -10.51 -8.87 -5.53
CA ASP A 192 -11.78 -9.26 -6.18
C ASP A 192 -12.69 -8.05 -6.42
N GLY A 193 -12.65 -7.04 -5.52
CA GLY A 193 -13.37 -5.78 -5.67
C GLY A 193 -12.80 -4.85 -6.75
N PHE A 194 -11.50 -4.91 -7.04
CA PHE A 194 -10.85 -4.02 -8.00
C PHE A 194 -11.05 -4.47 -9.46
N GLN A 195 -11.11 -5.76 -9.73
CA GLN A 195 -11.16 -6.29 -11.10
C GLN A 195 -12.31 -5.72 -11.94
N PRO A 196 -13.56 -5.66 -11.48
CA PRO A 196 -14.67 -5.07 -12.27
C PRO A 196 -14.44 -3.59 -12.62
N ARG A 197 -13.78 -2.84 -11.73
CA ARG A 197 -13.45 -1.42 -11.94
C ARG A 197 -12.39 -1.26 -13.02
N ILE A 198 -11.33 -2.09 -12.95
CA ILE A 198 -10.27 -2.14 -13.96
C ILE A 198 -10.85 -2.50 -15.32
N ASP A 199 -11.74 -3.48 -15.39
CA ASP A 199 -12.37 -3.91 -16.65
C ASP A 199 -13.22 -2.78 -17.26
N ALA A 200 -13.96 -2.02 -16.45
CA ALA A 200 -14.74 -0.88 -16.90
C ALA A 200 -13.85 0.24 -17.46
N LEU A 201 -12.76 0.58 -16.77
CA LEU A 201 -11.79 1.59 -17.20
C LEU A 201 -11.03 1.16 -18.46
N ASN A 202 -10.62 -0.12 -18.54
CA ASN A 202 -10.03 -0.70 -19.76
C ASN A 202 -10.97 -0.56 -20.95
N GLY A 203 -12.27 -0.74 -20.77
CA GLY A 203 -13.26 -0.54 -21.83
C GLY A 203 -13.25 0.87 -22.45
N VAL A 204 -12.72 1.87 -21.72
CA VAL A 204 -12.61 3.26 -22.22
C VAL A 204 -11.25 3.52 -22.87
N LEU A 205 -10.15 3.06 -22.24
CA LEU A 205 -8.78 3.43 -22.63
C LEU A 205 -8.10 2.45 -23.58
N ASN A 206 -8.57 1.21 -23.65
CA ASN A 206 -7.90 0.18 -24.46
C ASN A 206 -7.72 0.62 -25.92
N GLY A 207 -6.45 0.64 -26.36
CA GLY A 207 -6.05 1.05 -27.71
C GLY A 207 -6.12 2.55 -27.97
N ARG A 208 -6.46 3.40 -26.99
CA ARG A 208 -6.41 4.86 -27.12
C ARG A 208 -4.98 5.37 -27.05
N ASN A 209 -4.66 6.37 -27.87
CA ASN A 209 -3.39 7.07 -27.80
C ASN A 209 -3.39 8.01 -26.61
N ILE A 210 -2.58 7.71 -25.62
CA ILE A 210 -2.45 8.49 -24.39
C ILE A 210 -1.05 9.08 -24.27
N LEU A 211 -0.93 10.16 -23.51
CA LEU A 211 0.36 10.71 -23.10
C LEU A 211 0.41 10.72 -21.57
N LEU A 212 1.38 10.03 -21.01
CA LEU A 212 1.68 10.08 -19.59
C LEU A 212 2.65 11.22 -19.32
N ALA A 213 2.36 12.06 -18.34
CA ALA A 213 3.15 13.25 -18.05
C ALA A 213 3.27 13.50 -16.55
N MET A 214 4.37 14.13 -16.14
CA MET A 214 4.59 14.63 -14.80
C MET A 214 4.83 16.13 -14.84
N TYR A 215 4.10 16.86 -14.01
CA TYR A 215 4.34 18.28 -13.77
C TYR A 215 5.22 18.46 -12.53
N ASN A 216 6.27 19.26 -12.64
CA ASN A 216 7.17 19.57 -11.54
C ASN A 216 7.81 20.95 -11.73
N ASN A 217 7.64 21.84 -10.77
CA ASN A 217 8.32 23.16 -10.74
C ASN A 217 8.23 23.95 -12.05
N ASN A 218 7.02 24.19 -12.55
CA ASN A 218 6.71 24.90 -13.80
C ASN A 218 7.16 24.18 -15.08
N ALA A 219 7.55 22.91 -14.99
CA ALA A 219 7.95 22.10 -16.12
C ALA A 219 7.06 20.86 -16.25
N MET A 220 6.87 20.38 -17.49
CA MET A 220 6.20 19.12 -17.78
C MET A 220 7.17 18.15 -18.43
N SER A 221 7.26 16.93 -17.89
CA SER A 221 8.05 15.84 -18.45
C SER A 221 7.14 14.78 -19.05
N ILE A 222 7.52 14.22 -20.19
CA ILE A 222 6.86 13.03 -20.75
C ILE A 222 7.36 11.80 -20.00
N MET A 223 6.42 10.93 -19.60
CA MET A 223 6.71 9.73 -18.83
C MET A 223 6.58 8.49 -19.70
N ASP A 224 7.45 7.53 -19.44
CA ASP A 224 7.36 6.17 -19.99
C ASP A 224 6.51 5.25 -19.08
N THR A 225 6.50 3.97 -19.40
CA THR A 225 5.80 2.94 -18.62
C THR A 225 6.54 2.53 -17.33
N GLN A 226 7.77 3.04 -17.09
CA GLN A 226 8.49 2.85 -15.81
C GLN A 226 8.11 3.91 -14.79
N SER A 227 6.82 4.21 -14.66
CA SER A 227 6.30 5.28 -13.81
C SER A 227 5.05 4.88 -13.06
N GLN A 228 4.67 5.69 -12.07
CA GLN A 228 3.45 5.53 -11.27
C GLN A 228 2.17 5.54 -12.14
N LEU A 229 2.24 6.18 -13.32
CA LEU A 229 1.12 6.23 -14.27
C LEU A 229 0.98 4.97 -15.14
N ASN A 230 1.84 3.97 -14.96
CA ASN A 230 1.84 2.77 -15.80
C ASN A 230 0.51 1.99 -15.77
N ILE A 231 -0.27 2.10 -14.72
CA ILE A 231 -1.62 1.50 -14.66
C ILE A 231 -2.46 1.87 -15.88
N LEU A 232 -2.29 3.08 -16.43
CA LEU A 232 -3.04 3.56 -17.61
C LEU A 232 -2.65 2.82 -18.90
N ALA A 233 -1.41 2.33 -18.97
CA ALA A 233 -0.92 1.57 -20.12
C ALA A 233 -1.02 0.06 -19.89
N ALA A 234 -0.46 -0.45 -18.79
CA ALA A 234 -0.36 -1.88 -18.53
C ALA A 234 -1.73 -2.53 -18.29
N GLU A 235 -2.53 -1.97 -17.40
CA GLU A 235 -3.82 -2.54 -17.00
C GLU A 235 -4.98 -2.02 -17.84
N LEU A 236 -4.98 -0.71 -18.16
CA LEU A 236 -6.10 -0.11 -18.88
C LEU A 236 -5.91 -0.09 -20.40
N GLY A 237 -4.76 -0.57 -20.90
CA GLY A 237 -4.52 -0.80 -22.32
C GLY A 237 -4.31 0.47 -23.15
N GLY A 238 -4.02 1.61 -22.54
CA GLY A 238 -3.68 2.84 -23.25
C GLY A 238 -2.34 2.72 -23.98
N ASN A 239 -2.28 3.18 -25.22
CA ASN A 239 -1.06 3.24 -26.01
C ASN A 239 -0.28 4.51 -25.64
N ASN A 240 0.74 4.39 -24.76
CA ASN A 240 1.52 5.56 -24.32
C ASN A 240 2.44 6.05 -25.44
N LEU A 241 2.11 7.19 -26.00
CA LEU A 241 2.91 7.84 -27.05
C LEU A 241 4.29 8.30 -26.53
N GLY A 242 4.45 8.46 -25.23
CA GLY A 242 5.73 8.75 -24.60
C GLY A 242 6.82 7.72 -24.92
N GLU A 243 6.46 6.46 -25.21
CA GLU A 243 7.41 5.41 -25.62
C GLU A 243 8.04 5.69 -26.99
N THR A 244 7.40 6.50 -27.81
CA THR A 244 7.91 6.85 -29.16
C THR A 244 8.87 8.04 -29.17
N VAL A 245 9.01 8.73 -28.03
CA VAL A 245 9.87 9.90 -27.86
C VAL A 245 11.28 9.45 -27.50
N GLY A 246 12.30 10.11 -28.07
CA GLY A 246 13.70 9.79 -27.78
C GLY A 246 14.09 10.05 -26.33
N GLU A 247 15.12 9.34 -25.82
CA GLU A 247 15.54 9.41 -24.42
C GLU A 247 15.94 10.82 -23.94
N VAL A 248 16.36 11.70 -24.86
CA VAL A 248 16.71 13.09 -24.54
C VAL A 248 15.46 13.91 -24.15
N GLU A 249 14.29 13.49 -24.58
CA GLU A 249 13.01 14.15 -24.27
C GLU A 249 12.24 13.44 -23.15
N LYS A 250 12.72 12.26 -22.71
CA LYS A 250 12.20 11.49 -21.57
C LYS A 250 12.99 11.85 -20.32
N ALA A 251 12.59 12.88 -19.60
CA ALA A 251 13.28 13.23 -18.38
C ALA A 251 12.71 12.49 -17.18
N THR A 252 13.56 11.84 -16.40
CA THR A 252 13.19 11.19 -15.14
C THR A 252 12.77 12.23 -14.07
N HIS A 253 13.24 13.49 -14.16
CA HIS A 253 12.97 14.54 -13.16
C HIS A 253 13.09 15.99 -13.69
N GLY A 254 12.86 16.30 -14.99
CA GLY A 254 12.71 17.71 -15.28
C GLY A 254 13.56 18.33 -16.39
N GLU A 255 13.76 17.64 -17.49
CA GLU A 255 13.98 18.34 -18.76
C GLU A 255 12.60 18.59 -19.37
N ASP A 256 12.36 19.85 -19.77
CA ASP A 256 11.07 20.28 -20.30
C ASP A 256 10.75 19.51 -21.57
N ALA A 257 9.64 18.81 -21.59
CA ALA A 257 9.09 18.32 -22.84
C ALA A 257 8.78 19.51 -23.72
N SER A 258 9.26 19.47 -24.96
CA SER A 258 8.89 20.50 -25.93
C SER A 258 7.37 20.44 -26.17
N TRP A 259 6.70 21.59 -26.08
CA TRP A 259 5.26 21.68 -26.38
C TRP A 259 4.97 21.27 -27.82
N GLU A 260 5.90 21.53 -28.75
CA GLU A 260 5.83 21.11 -30.14
C GLU A 260 5.85 19.57 -30.26
N THR A 261 6.64 18.87 -29.45
CA THR A 261 6.64 17.40 -29.39
C THR A 261 5.25 16.89 -28.99
N ILE A 262 4.65 17.46 -27.97
CA ILE A 262 3.31 17.05 -27.51
C ILE A 262 2.25 17.30 -28.58
N VAL A 263 2.32 18.45 -29.25
CA VAL A 263 1.41 18.78 -30.37
C VAL A 263 1.58 17.80 -31.53
N ASN A 264 2.82 17.44 -31.88
CA ASN A 264 3.10 16.48 -32.95
C ASN A 264 2.64 15.06 -32.61
N LEU A 265 2.70 14.64 -31.34
CA LEU A 265 2.18 13.35 -30.88
C LEU A 265 0.64 13.30 -30.98
N ASN A 266 -0.04 14.43 -30.80
CA ASN A 266 -1.48 14.59 -30.89
C ASN A 266 -2.25 13.49 -30.13
N PRO A 267 -2.08 13.35 -28.80
CA PRO A 267 -2.71 12.31 -27.99
C PRO A 267 -4.24 12.51 -27.90
N GLU A 268 -4.97 11.41 -27.73
CA GLU A 268 -6.41 11.44 -27.44
C GLU A 268 -6.68 11.82 -25.97
N TYR A 269 -5.76 11.46 -25.05
CA TYR A 269 -5.78 11.85 -23.64
C TYR A 269 -4.40 12.26 -23.18
N ILE A 270 -4.33 13.21 -22.25
CA ILE A 270 -3.11 13.54 -21.51
C ILE A 270 -3.41 13.31 -20.02
N PHE A 271 -2.59 12.50 -19.36
CA PHE A 271 -2.67 12.24 -17.92
C PHE A 271 -1.48 12.89 -17.23
N VAL A 272 -1.75 13.78 -16.28
CA VAL A 272 -0.73 14.61 -15.63
C VAL A 272 -0.69 14.33 -14.14
N LEU A 273 0.43 13.82 -13.65
CA LEU A 273 0.71 13.72 -12.22
C LEU A 273 1.39 15.00 -11.73
N ASP A 274 0.77 15.71 -10.81
CA ASP A 274 1.34 16.94 -10.21
C ASP A 274 2.27 16.58 -9.04
N ARG A 275 3.57 16.43 -9.34
CA ARG A 275 4.59 16.14 -8.33
C ARG A 275 4.84 17.33 -7.39
N SER A 276 4.70 18.56 -7.85
CA SER A 276 4.88 19.74 -6.98
C SER A 276 3.87 19.72 -5.84
N THR A 277 2.59 19.45 -6.15
CA THR A 277 1.54 19.26 -5.15
C THR A 277 1.80 18.01 -4.30
N ALA A 278 2.20 16.89 -4.91
CA ALA A 278 2.46 15.62 -4.21
C ALA A 278 3.53 15.73 -3.10
N THR A 279 4.53 16.57 -3.32
CA THR A 279 5.67 16.74 -2.39
C THR A 279 5.52 17.91 -1.44
N GLY A 280 4.45 18.70 -1.57
CA GLY A 280 4.25 19.94 -0.81
C GLY A 280 5.28 21.02 -1.17
N ALA A 281 5.97 20.89 -2.31
CA ALA A 281 7.00 21.80 -2.78
C ALA A 281 6.40 23.00 -3.56
N ALA A 282 5.22 23.47 -3.14
CA ALA A 282 4.64 24.70 -3.70
C ALA A 282 5.36 25.92 -3.08
N ASP A 283 6.60 26.18 -3.55
CA ASP A 283 7.34 27.37 -3.23
C ASP A 283 6.71 28.61 -3.89
N GLU A 284 7.03 29.81 -3.38
CA GLU A 284 6.59 31.07 -3.99
C GLU A 284 7.06 31.13 -5.46
N GLY A 285 6.09 31.25 -6.40
CA GLY A 285 6.36 31.33 -7.84
C GLY A 285 6.15 30.03 -8.63
N ILE A 286 5.78 28.92 -7.98
CA ILE A 286 5.31 27.73 -8.69
C ILE A 286 3.84 27.93 -9.06
N LEU A 287 3.56 27.85 -10.36
CA LEU A 287 2.22 27.94 -10.93
C LEU A 287 1.51 26.60 -10.79
N GLY A 288 0.19 26.58 -10.85
CA GLY A 288 -0.56 25.32 -10.90
C GLY A 288 -0.31 24.56 -12.22
N ALA A 289 -0.35 23.24 -12.19
CA ALA A 289 -0.12 22.41 -13.38
C ALA A 289 -1.00 22.83 -14.57
N ARG A 290 -2.28 23.14 -14.34
CA ARG A 290 -3.18 23.62 -15.40
C ARG A 290 -2.72 24.93 -16.03
N GLU A 291 -2.23 25.87 -15.22
CA GLU A 291 -1.82 27.20 -15.67
C GLU A 291 -0.62 27.13 -16.62
N VAL A 292 0.29 26.21 -16.38
CA VAL A 292 1.48 26.01 -17.23
C VAL A 292 1.16 25.16 -18.45
N ILE A 293 0.42 24.08 -18.28
CA ILE A 293 0.18 23.08 -19.35
C ILE A 293 -0.85 23.61 -20.35
N GLU A 294 -1.89 24.30 -19.92
CA GLU A 294 -2.95 24.81 -20.79
C GLU A 294 -2.50 26.12 -21.52
N ASN A 295 -1.33 26.05 -22.16
CA ASN A 295 -0.83 27.14 -23.03
C ASN A 295 -1.51 27.15 -24.41
N ASP A 296 -1.19 28.14 -25.22
CA ASP A 296 -1.86 28.34 -26.53
C ASP A 296 -1.67 27.17 -27.50
N LEU A 297 -0.53 26.44 -27.43
CA LEU A 297 -0.30 25.26 -28.26
C LEU A 297 -1.18 24.08 -27.83
N ILE A 298 -1.24 23.80 -26.56
CA ILE A 298 -2.04 22.68 -26.01
C ILE A 298 -3.54 22.94 -26.18
N LYS A 299 -4.00 24.19 -26.10
CA LYS A 299 -5.40 24.56 -26.35
C LYS A 299 -5.90 24.25 -27.76
N GLU A 300 -4.99 24.11 -28.72
CA GLU A 300 -5.37 23.70 -30.09
C GLU A 300 -5.60 22.20 -30.25
N LEU A 301 -5.12 21.37 -29.32
CA LEU A 301 -5.30 19.92 -29.36
C LEU A 301 -6.78 19.50 -29.17
N SER A 302 -7.16 18.41 -29.81
CA SER A 302 -8.50 17.82 -29.65
C SER A 302 -8.73 17.37 -28.23
N CYS A 303 -7.75 16.75 -27.58
CA CYS A 303 -7.86 16.31 -26.18
C CYS A 303 -8.17 17.45 -25.19
N TYR A 304 -7.63 18.66 -25.43
CA TYR A 304 -7.99 19.84 -24.64
C TYR A 304 -9.45 20.27 -24.91
N LYS A 305 -9.82 20.41 -26.20
CA LYS A 305 -11.17 20.85 -26.60
C LYS A 305 -12.26 19.88 -26.15
N ASP A 306 -11.93 18.61 -26.04
CA ASP A 306 -12.83 17.53 -25.59
C ASP A 306 -12.81 17.33 -24.06
N GLY A 307 -12.00 18.09 -23.30
CA GLY A 307 -11.88 17.96 -21.85
C GLY A 307 -11.13 16.69 -21.38
N LYS A 308 -10.26 16.14 -22.24
CA LYS A 308 -9.53 14.87 -22.01
C LYS A 308 -8.10 15.05 -21.49
N ILE A 309 -7.83 16.17 -20.82
CA ILE A 309 -6.61 16.33 -20.01
C ILE A 309 -6.97 16.10 -18.56
N VAL A 310 -6.48 14.99 -18.02
CA VAL A 310 -6.75 14.55 -16.65
C VAL A 310 -5.58 14.96 -15.77
N TYR A 311 -5.87 15.64 -14.66
CA TYR A 311 -4.86 16.09 -13.71
C TYR A 311 -5.06 15.40 -12.36
N PHE A 312 -4.06 14.64 -11.93
CA PHE A 312 -4.02 14.04 -10.60
C PHE A 312 -3.41 15.05 -9.62
N ILE A 313 -4.25 15.93 -9.07
CA ILE A 313 -3.87 17.01 -8.15
C ILE A 313 -4.38 16.70 -6.74
N GLN A 314 -5.65 16.33 -6.59
CA GLN A 314 -6.28 16.14 -5.30
C GLN A 314 -5.60 15.05 -4.45
N HIS A 315 -5.26 13.92 -5.08
CA HIS A 315 -4.56 12.79 -4.45
C HIS A 315 -3.16 12.62 -5.03
N ALA A 316 -2.51 13.72 -5.44
CA ALA A 316 -1.18 13.67 -6.07
C ALA A 316 -0.14 12.95 -5.20
N ASN A 317 -0.19 13.13 -3.88
CA ASN A 317 0.68 12.44 -2.93
C ASN A 317 0.44 10.92 -2.90
N VAL A 318 -0.80 10.46 -3.04
CA VAL A 318 -1.15 9.03 -3.14
C VAL A 318 -0.54 8.44 -4.40
N TRP A 319 -0.79 9.07 -5.55
CA TRP A 319 -0.23 8.66 -6.84
C TRP A 319 1.29 8.66 -6.86
N TYR A 320 1.94 9.63 -6.20
CA TYR A 320 3.38 9.80 -6.29
C TYR A 320 4.16 8.98 -5.26
N THR A 321 3.63 8.83 -4.03
CA THR A 321 4.40 8.24 -2.92
C THR A 321 3.86 6.92 -2.42
N SER A 322 2.58 6.58 -2.70
CA SER A 322 1.93 5.36 -2.20
C SER A 322 1.54 4.37 -3.29
N THR A 323 1.89 4.61 -4.55
CA THR A 323 1.70 3.61 -5.63
C THR A 323 2.34 2.28 -5.22
N GLY A 324 1.56 1.21 -5.24
CA GLY A 324 1.93 -0.10 -4.70
C GLY A 324 1.24 -0.43 -3.37
N GLY A 325 0.51 0.52 -2.76
CA GLY A 325 -0.40 0.28 -1.65
C GLY A 325 -1.80 -0.12 -2.12
N VAL A 326 -2.55 -0.84 -1.29
CA VAL A 326 -3.91 -1.34 -1.62
C VAL A 326 -4.94 -0.23 -1.56
N GLN A 327 -4.91 0.62 -0.53
CA GLN A 327 -5.81 1.78 -0.41
C GLN A 327 -5.45 2.87 -1.43
N ALA A 328 -4.15 2.98 -1.76
CA ALA A 328 -3.69 3.83 -2.85
C ALA A 328 -4.27 3.37 -4.19
N LEU A 329 -4.28 2.06 -4.49
CA LEU A 329 -4.90 1.51 -5.69
C LEU A 329 -6.40 1.81 -5.74
N ASP A 330 -7.12 1.66 -4.63
CA ASP A 330 -8.54 2.03 -4.52
C ASP A 330 -8.77 3.51 -4.88
N THR A 331 -7.95 4.40 -4.31
CA THR A 331 -7.99 5.85 -4.57
C THR A 331 -7.68 6.15 -6.04
N MET A 332 -6.64 5.53 -6.60
CA MET A 332 -6.26 5.69 -8.01
C MET A 332 -7.38 5.26 -8.96
N LEU A 333 -8.04 4.13 -8.67
CA LEU A 333 -9.20 3.67 -9.45
C LEU A 333 -10.38 4.63 -9.33
N ALA A 334 -10.65 5.18 -8.14
CA ALA A 334 -11.72 6.16 -7.94
C ALA A 334 -11.48 7.46 -8.72
N ASP A 335 -10.24 7.96 -8.73
CA ASP A 335 -9.83 9.14 -9.52
C ASP A 335 -10.04 8.90 -11.02
N LEU A 336 -9.68 7.70 -11.50
CA LEU A 336 -9.84 7.33 -12.91
C LEU A 336 -11.32 7.15 -13.29
N GLU A 337 -12.14 6.53 -12.43
CA GLU A 337 -13.58 6.43 -12.62
C GLU A 337 -14.24 7.81 -12.71
N GLY A 338 -13.84 8.72 -11.81
CA GLY A 338 -14.31 10.10 -11.82
C GLY A 338 -13.96 10.86 -13.10
N ALA A 339 -12.77 10.58 -13.67
CA ALA A 339 -12.27 11.26 -14.86
C ALA A 339 -12.77 10.65 -16.19
N LEU A 340 -13.03 9.33 -16.24
CA LEU A 340 -13.24 8.61 -17.49
C LEU A 340 -14.65 8.06 -17.68
N LEU A 341 -15.42 7.84 -16.60
CA LEU A 341 -16.74 7.21 -16.64
C LEU A 341 -17.90 8.18 -16.38
N ASN A 342 -17.63 9.48 -16.04
CA ASN A 342 -18.63 10.50 -15.73
C ASN A 342 -18.84 11.53 -16.84
#